data_145a54d607e205cfeaaf9edd6d0e564c
#
_entry.id   145a54d607e205cfeaaf9edd6d0e564c
#
_cell.length_a   1.000
_cell.length_b   1.000
_cell.length_c   1.000
_cell.angle_alpha   90.00
_cell.angle_beta   90.00
_cell.angle_gamma   90.00
#
_symmetry.space_group_name_H-M   'P 1'
#
loop_
_entity.id
_entity.type
_entity.pdbx_description
1 polymer ?
#
loop_
_entity_poly.entity_id
_entity_poly.type
_entity_poly.pdbx_seq_one_letter_code
_entity_poly.pdbx_strand_id
1 'polypeptide(L)'
;VHMSFGKVLALAGVSLKIRKGEIHSVIGPNGAGKTVMMNIINGLYMPQKGKIYYKGKKINKLKPHKRAKLGMARTFQKVEVFGGMTVLDNIRLGRHIHFKSGIVGGSLYMGRTAREEIEHRTFIEEKIIDLLEIQHIRNKPVGMLPYGLQKRVELGRALALEPELLILDEPLAGLNLEEVEDMARFIIDINEDEKWKVTCLLVEHDMGVVMDLSDHIFVLNFGNMIIDGTPREVQNHPEVIKAYLGEEDLYATRR
;
A
#
# COMPACT_ATOMS: atom_id res chain seq x y z
N VAL A 1 17.85 5.79 7.41
CA VAL A 1 17.97 4.35 7.74
C VAL A 1 19.04 3.68 6.91
N HIS A 2 19.72 2.66 7.49
CA HIS A 2 20.68 1.79 6.80
C HIS A 2 20.24 0.34 6.92
N MET A 3 20.42 -0.42 5.84
CA MET A 3 20.11 -1.85 5.81
C MET A 3 21.03 -2.60 4.84
N SER A 4 21.62 -3.70 5.29
CA SER A 4 22.48 -4.58 4.48
C SER A 4 22.07 -6.05 4.69
N PHE A 5 22.20 -6.85 3.64
CA PHE A 5 22.06 -8.30 3.67
C PHE A 5 23.39 -8.95 3.28
N GLY A 6 24.10 -9.47 4.25
CA GLY A 6 25.49 -9.92 4.07
C GLY A 6 26.37 -8.76 3.59
N LYS A 7 26.95 -8.89 2.39
CA LYS A 7 27.79 -7.86 1.76
C LYS A 7 27.00 -6.87 0.89
N VAL A 8 25.71 -7.09 0.67
CA VAL A 8 24.88 -6.23 -0.19
C VAL A 8 24.28 -5.11 0.64
N LEU A 9 24.65 -3.88 0.34
CA LEU A 9 24.06 -2.67 0.96
C LEU A 9 22.75 -2.36 0.22
N ALA A 10 21.62 -2.56 0.89
CA ALA A 10 20.31 -2.34 0.32
C ALA A 10 19.79 -0.91 0.52
N LEU A 11 20.14 -0.26 1.66
CA LEU A 11 19.84 1.16 1.93
C LEU A 11 21.02 1.82 2.62
N ALA A 12 21.49 2.94 2.05
CA ALA A 12 22.72 3.64 2.41
C ALA A 12 22.43 5.00 3.06
N GLY A 13 21.78 5.01 4.23
CA GLY A 13 21.49 6.29 4.91
C GLY A 13 20.24 7.00 4.43
N VAL A 14 19.30 6.28 3.83
CA VAL A 14 18.07 6.83 3.27
C VAL A 14 17.23 7.53 4.34
N SER A 15 16.73 8.72 3.99
CA SER A 15 15.81 9.52 4.83
C SER A 15 14.61 9.92 3.96
N LEU A 16 13.41 9.61 4.43
CA LEU A 16 12.14 9.90 3.75
C LEU A 16 11.19 10.55 4.75
N LYS A 17 10.45 11.56 4.30
CA LYS A 17 9.42 12.23 5.08
C LYS A 17 8.12 12.28 4.28
N ILE A 18 7.10 11.60 4.78
CA ILE A 18 5.76 11.58 4.17
C ILE A 18 4.86 12.51 4.99
N ARG A 19 4.15 13.43 4.33
CA ARG A 19 3.19 14.32 4.98
C ARG A 19 1.82 13.66 5.05
N LYS A 20 1.03 14.06 6.02
CA LYS A 20 -0.33 13.55 6.16
C LYS A 20 -1.20 14.02 5.01
N GLY A 21 -1.94 13.09 4.39
CA GLY A 21 -2.91 13.37 3.34
C GLY A 21 -2.29 13.58 1.95
N GLU A 22 -0.98 13.26 1.76
CA GLU A 22 -0.36 13.26 0.43
C GLU A 22 -0.27 11.85 -0.16
N ILE A 23 -0.22 11.77 -1.49
CA ILE A 23 0.20 10.59 -2.24
C ILE A 23 1.70 10.74 -2.50
N HIS A 24 2.50 9.94 -1.83
CA HIS A 24 3.95 9.93 -1.95
C HIS A 24 4.41 8.67 -2.66
N SER A 25 5.02 8.80 -3.83
CA SER A 25 5.51 7.65 -4.59
C SER A 25 6.99 7.38 -4.34
N VAL A 26 7.37 6.11 -4.40
CA VAL A 26 8.76 5.65 -4.36
C VAL A 26 9.05 4.92 -5.66
N ILE A 27 9.96 5.48 -6.42
CA ILE A 27 10.38 4.94 -7.70
C ILE A 27 11.89 4.63 -7.71
N GLY A 28 12.33 3.95 -8.73
CA GLY A 28 13.74 3.61 -8.96
C GLY A 28 13.89 2.29 -9.69
N PRO A 29 15.08 2.03 -10.23
CA PRO A 29 15.41 0.80 -10.94
C PRO A 29 15.18 -0.47 -10.13
N ASN A 30 15.20 -1.63 -10.82
CA ASN A 30 15.17 -2.92 -10.15
C ASN A 30 16.41 -3.09 -9.26
N GLY A 31 16.21 -3.55 -8.02
CA GLY A 31 17.29 -3.63 -7.03
C GLY A 31 17.67 -2.32 -6.33
N ALA A 32 16.98 -1.20 -6.61
CA ALA A 32 17.24 0.09 -5.95
C ALA A 32 17.02 0.08 -4.42
N GLY A 33 16.27 -0.90 -3.88
CA GLY A 33 15.98 -1.01 -2.46
C GLY A 33 14.54 -0.67 -2.06
N LYS A 34 13.63 -0.40 -3.02
CA LYS A 34 12.23 -0.03 -2.79
C LYS A 34 11.50 -1.01 -1.86
N THR A 35 11.50 -2.30 -2.18
CA THR A 35 10.86 -3.36 -1.38
C THR A 35 11.47 -3.47 0.02
N VAL A 36 12.78 -3.29 0.15
CA VAL A 36 13.47 -3.28 1.45
C VAL A 36 12.96 -2.11 2.29
N MET A 37 12.84 -0.93 1.70
CA MET A 37 12.30 0.25 2.38
C MET A 37 10.85 0.03 2.82
N MET A 38 9.98 -0.52 1.96
CA MET A 38 8.60 -0.87 2.33
C MET A 38 8.54 -1.87 3.48
N ASN A 39 9.39 -2.91 3.44
CA ASN A 39 9.47 -3.91 4.50
C ASN A 39 9.94 -3.31 5.84
N ILE A 40 10.82 -2.32 5.81
CA ILE A 40 11.25 -1.57 6.99
C ILE A 40 10.10 -0.69 7.52
N ILE A 41 9.38 0.03 6.65
CA ILE A 41 8.23 0.87 7.02
C ILE A 41 7.10 0.01 7.59
N ASN A 42 6.84 -1.17 7.02
CA ASN A 42 5.81 -2.09 7.51
C ASN A 42 6.23 -2.88 8.78
N GLY A 43 7.54 -2.92 9.11
CA GLY A 43 8.06 -3.61 10.31
C GLY A 43 8.37 -5.08 10.12
N LEU A 44 8.46 -5.56 8.88
CA LEU A 44 8.99 -6.87 8.54
C LEU A 44 10.51 -6.91 8.75
N TYR A 45 11.20 -5.80 8.43
CA TYR A 45 12.62 -5.64 8.71
C TYR A 45 12.86 -4.53 9.73
N MET A 46 13.85 -4.74 10.60
CA MET A 46 14.35 -3.70 11.51
C MET A 46 15.63 -3.12 10.92
N PRO A 47 15.70 -1.80 10.68
CA PRO A 47 16.91 -1.20 10.13
C PRO A 47 18.09 -1.34 11.09
N GLN A 48 19.28 -1.59 10.56
CA GLN A 48 20.52 -1.74 11.34
C GLN A 48 20.93 -0.43 11.99
N LYS A 49 20.72 0.71 11.26
CA LYS A 49 20.94 2.06 11.78
C LYS A 49 19.80 2.97 11.36
N GLY A 50 19.56 4.01 12.15
CA GLY A 50 18.52 5.01 11.88
C GLY A 50 17.26 4.82 12.72
N LYS A 51 16.31 5.71 12.50
CA LYS A 51 15.09 5.80 13.30
C LYS A 51 13.89 5.96 12.37
N ILE A 52 12.79 5.33 12.73
CA ILE A 52 11.51 5.44 12.04
C ILE A 52 10.52 6.02 13.03
N TYR A 53 9.84 7.07 12.61
CA TYR A 53 8.79 7.72 13.40
C TYR A 53 7.46 7.65 12.65
N TYR A 54 6.41 7.39 13.38
CA TYR A 54 5.04 7.49 12.90
C TYR A 54 4.22 8.30 13.91
N LYS A 55 3.61 9.40 13.47
CA LYS A 55 2.89 10.34 14.34
C LYS A 55 3.73 10.75 15.57
N GLY A 56 5.00 11.07 15.36
CA GLY A 56 5.94 11.46 16.42
C GLY A 56 6.44 10.32 17.31
N LYS A 57 5.89 9.11 17.19
CA LYS A 57 6.31 7.94 17.98
C LYS A 57 7.34 7.10 17.23
N LYS A 58 8.43 6.73 17.90
CA LYS A 58 9.43 5.82 17.34
C LYS A 58 8.88 4.40 17.24
N ILE A 59 8.89 3.84 16.03
CA ILE A 59 8.27 2.53 15.72
C ILE A 59 9.26 1.43 15.29
N ASN A 60 10.57 1.65 15.38
CA ASN A 60 11.58 0.68 14.93
C ASN A 60 11.33 -0.76 15.39
N LYS A 61 10.95 -0.94 16.67
CA LYS A 61 10.76 -2.26 17.31
C LYS A 61 9.33 -2.79 17.21
N LEU A 62 8.42 -2.04 16.60
CA LEU A 62 7.02 -2.48 16.48
C LEU A 62 6.88 -3.47 15.33
N LYS A 63 6.32 -4.64 15.64
CA LYS A 63 5.95 -5.69 14.67
C LYS A 63 4.78 -5.22 13.78
N PRO A 64 4.57 -5.81 12.58
CA PRO A 64 3.53 -5.39 11.63
C PRO A 64 2.14 -5.27 12.26
N HIS A 65 1.67 -6.26 13.01
CA HIS A 65 0.35 -6.22 13.66
C HIS A 65 0.17 -5.06 14.65
N LYS A 66 1.27 -4.58 15.28
CA LYS A 66 1.23 -3.38 16.15
C LYS A 66 1.19 -2.11 15.32
N ARG A 67 1.83 -2.09 14.13
CA ARG A 67 1.75 -0.96 13.19
C ARG A 67 0.37 -0.87 12.57
N ALA A 68 -0.26 -2.00 12.24
CA ALA A 68 -1.65 -2.04 11.79
C ALA A 68 -2.60 -1.39 12.81
N LYS A 69 -2.45 -1.68 14.11
CA LYS A 69 -3.21 -1.03 15.20
C LYS A 69 -2.94 0.47 15.34
N LEU A 70 -1.86 1.00 14.76
CA LEU A 70 -1.59 2.43 14.70
C LEU A 70 -2.20 3.12 13.47
N GLY A 71 -2.89 2.37 12.59
CA GLY A 71 -3.50 2.87 11.38
C GLY A 71 -2.59 2.76 10.15
N MET A 72 -1.71 1.76 10.08
CA MET A 72 -0.90 1.47 8.89
C MET A 72 -1.40 0.20 8.22
N ALA A 73 -1.82 0.28 6.95
CA ALA A 73 -2.17 -0.89 6.14
C ALA A 73 -1.22 -1.03 4.95
N ARG A 74 -1.11 -2.24 4.39
CA ARG A 74 -0.31 -2.52 3.20
C ARG A 74 -1.02 -3.53 2.31
N THR A 75 -0.99 -3.28 0.99
CA THR A 75 -1.20 -4.31 -0.04
C THR A 75 0.14 -4.95 -0.38
N PHE A 76 0.12 -6.12 -1.03
CA PHE A 76 1.34 -6.82 -1.42
C PHE A 76 1.46 -6.88 -2.94
N GLN A 77 2.69 -7.02 -3.44
CA GLN A 77 2.99 -7.13 -4.87
C GLN A 77 2.24 -8.32 -5.51
N LYS A 78 2.19 -9.46 -4.82
CA LYS A 78 1.32 -10.59 -5.19
C LYS A 78 0.02 -10.49 -4.43
N VAL A 79 -1.09 -10.64 -5.14
CA VAL A 79 -2.42 -10.61 -4.52
C VAL A 79 -2.52 -11.70 -3.45
N GLU A 80 -2.64 -11.29 -2.20
CA GLU A 80 -2.77 -12.19 -1.06
C GLU A 80 -4.21 -12.20 -0.54
N VAL A 81 -5.09 -12.91 -1.25
CA VAL A 81 -6.49 -13.09 -0.88
C VAL A 81 -6.80 -14.56 -0.56
N PHE A 82 -7.80 -14.79 0.25
CA PHE A 82 -8.27 -16.14 0.56
C PHE A 82 -9.24 -16.61 -0.53
N GLY A 83 -8.73 -17.32 -1.53
CA GLY A 83 -9.45 -17.69 -2.74
C GLY A 83 -10.75 -18.47 -2.53
N GLY A 84 -10.84 -19.28 -1.46
CA GLY A 84 -12.05 -20.03 -1.09
C GLY A 84 -13.11 -19.21 -0.35
N MET A 85 -12.80 -17.98 0.06
CA MET A 85 -13.74 -17.09 0.74
C MET A 85 -14.42 -16.14 -0.25
N THR A 86 -15.60 -15.63 0.10
CA THR A 86 -16.27 -14.60 -0.70
C THR A 86 -15.50 -13.27 -0.64
N VAL A 87 -15.80 -12.36 -1.57
CA VAL A 87 -15.28 -10.98 -1.56
C VAL A 87 -15.60 -10.31 -0.23
N LEU A 88 -16.85 -10.38 0.20
CA LEU A 88 -17.31 -9.79 1.46
C LEU A 88 -16.52 -10.34 2.66
N ASP A 89 -16.32 -11.65 2.75
CA ASP A 89 -15.61 -12.27 3.86
C ASP A 89 -14.12 -11.92 3.85
N ASN A 90 -13.49 -11.82 2.67
CA ASN A 90 -12.11 -11.35 2.56
C ASN A 90 -11.95 -9.92 3.12
N ILE A 91 -12.86 -9.01 2.78
CA ILE A 91 -12.83 -7.64 3.29
C ILE A 91 -13.11 -7.62 4.81
N ARG A 92 -14.07 -8.41 5.29
CA ARG A 92 -14.37 -8.54 6.73
C ARG A 92 -13.16 -8.97 7.55
N LEU A 93 -12.27 -9.82 7.02
CA LEU A 93 -11.03 -10.19 7.70
C LEU A 93 -10.15 -8.97 8.01
N GLY A 94 -10.13 -7.95 7.15
CA GLY A 94 -9.43 -6.70 7.41
C GLY A 94 -9.94 -5.99 8.68
N ARG A 95 -11.23 -6.10 9.00
CA ARG A 95 -11.82 -5.44 10.16
C ARG A 95 -11.57 -6.12 11.51
N HIS A 96 -10.95 -7.29 11.53
CA HIS A 96 -10.78 -8.08 12.77
C HIS A 96 -10.12 -7.29 13.93
N ILE A 97 -9.30 -6.28 13.64
CA ILE A 97 -8.65 -5.46 14.68
C ILE A 97 -9.61 -4.49 15.38
N HIS A 98 -10.77 -4.22 14.79
CA HIS A 98 -11.79 -3.33 15.33
C HIS A 98 -12.85 -4.05 16.17
N PHE A 99 -12.90 -5.39 16.13
CA PHE A 99 -13.82 -6.15 16.99
C PHE A 99 -13.38 -6.08 18.44
N LYS A 100 -14.29 -5.60 19.28
CA LYS A 100 -14.10 -5.46 20.74
C LYS A 100 -14.64 -6.64 21.51
N SER A 101 -15.60 -7.38 20.94
CA SER A 101 -16.17 -8.58 21.52
C SER A 101 -15.14 -9.72 21.52
N GLY A 102 -14.71 -10.14 22.72
CA GLY A 102 -13.83 -11.30 22.89
C GLY A 102 -14.57 -12.63 22.63
N ILE A 103 -13.79 -13.74 22.63
CA ILE A 103 -14.28 -15.11 22.36
C ILE A 103 -15.52 -15.48 23.19
N VAL A 104 -15.63 -15.00 24.43
CA VAL A 104 -16.77 -15.25 25.32
C VAL A 104 -18.04 -14.48 24.89
N GLY A 105 -17.90 -13.26 24.32
CA GLY A 105 -19.02 -12.49 23.79
C GLY A 105 -19.55 -13.02 22.45
N GLY A 106 -18.70 -13.67 21.66
CA GLY A 106 -19.07 -14.30 20.39
C GLY A 106 -19.91 -15.57 20.55
N SER A 107 -19.84 -16.24 21.71
CA SER A 107 -20.63 -17.45 22.01
C SER A 107 -22.09 -17.14 22.37
N LEU A 108 -22.37 -15.94 22.86
CA LEU A 108 -23.70 -15.44 23.17
C LEU A 108 -24.08 -14.37 22.13
N TYR A 109 -24.61 -14.79 21.00
CA TYR A 109 -25.01 -13.97 19.85
C TYR A 109 -26.20 -13.06 20.19
N MET A 110 -26.14 -12.32 21.31
CA MET A 110 -27.22 -11.46 21.80
C MET A 110 -26.78 -10.02 22.06
N GLY A 111 -27.51 -9.10 21.49
CA GLY A 111 -27.48 -7.67 21.82
C GLY A 111 -26.28 -6.91 21.26
N ARG A 112 -25.22 -6.76 22.05
CA ARG A 112 -24.08 -5.88 21.70
C ARG A 112 -23.23 -6.37 20.54
N THR A 113 -23.00 -7.68 20.47
CA THR A 113 -22.20 -8.33 19.40
C THR A 113 -22.92 -8.26 18.04
N ALA A 114 -24.23 -8.47 18.02
CA ALA A 114 -25.03 -8.36 16.79
C ALA A 114 -25.04 -6.92 16.25
N ARG A 115 -25.12 -5.91 17.14
CA ARG A 115 -25.06 -4.49 16.74
C ARG A 115 -23.70 -4.13 16.19
N GLU A 116 -22.62 -4.55 16.84
CA GLU A 116 -21.24 -4.36 16.36
C GLU A 116 -21.02 -5.00 14.99
N GLU A 117 -21.55 -6.20 14.74
CA GLU A 117 -21.46 -6.87 13.45
C GLU A 117 -22.25 -6.13 12.35
N ILE A 118 -23.42 -5.61 12.65
CA ILE A 118 -24.22 -4.80 11.71
C ILE A 118 -23.44 -3.52 11.35
N GLU A 119 -22.87 -2.80 12.34
CA GLU A 119 -22.07 -1.60 12.10
C GLU A 119 -20.87 -1.89 11.19
N HIS A 120 -20.15 -2.98 11.44
CA HIS A 120 -19.01 -3.38 10.61
C HIS A 120 -19.44 -3.78 9.19
N ARG A 121 -20.56 -4.47 9.06
CA ARG A 121 -21.10 -4.85 7.76
C ARG A 121 -21.55 -3.63 6.96
N THR A 122 -22.30 -2.73 7.57
CA THR A 122 -22.73 -1.48 6.95
C THR A 122 -21.54 -0.66 6.47
N PHE A 123 -20.50 -0.52 7.31
CA PHE A 123 -19.28 0.16 6.93
C PHE A 123 -18.62 -0.46 5.68
N ILE A 124 -18.52 -1.80 5.61
CA ILE A 124 -17.91 -2.48 4.46
C ILE A 124 -18.75 -2.26 3.21
N GLU A 125 -20.07 -2.41 3.29
CA GLU A 125 -20.97 -2.27 2.14
C GLU A 125 -20.95 -0.82 1.61
N GLU A 126 -21.19 0.17 2.47
CA GLU A 126 -21.35 1.58 2.07
C GLU A 126 -20.02 2.32 1.79
N LYS A 127 -18.91 1.87 2.38
CA LYS A 127 -17.65 2.60 2.29
C LYS A 127 -16.60 1.92 1.42
N ILE A 128 -16.63 0.61 1.32
CA ILE A 128 -15.58 -0.15 0.62
C ILE A 128 -16.12 -0.78 -0.64
N ILE A 129 -17.22 -1.53 -0.54
CA ILE A 129 -17.79 -2.25 -1.69
C ILE A 129 -18.30 -1.26 -2.73
N ASP A 130 -18.98 -0.19 -2.30
CA ASP A 130 -19.48 0.85 -3.18
C ASP A 130 -18.33 1.64 -3.83
N LEU A 131 -17.33 2.07 -3.04
CA LEU A 131 -16.16 2.79 -3.55
C LEU A 131 -15.41 2.01 -4.63
N LEU A 132 -15.21 0.69 -4.41
CA LEU A 132 -14.44 -0.17 -5.32
C LEU A 132 -15.30 -0.79 -6.44
N GLU A 133 -16.61 -0.47 -6.50
CA GLU A 133 -17.55 -0.94 -7.53
C GLU A 133 -17.64 -2.46 -7.64
N ILE A 134 -17.57 -3.16 -6.50
CA ILE A 134 -17.56 -4.64 -6.43
C ILE A 134 -18.85 -5.23 -5.87
N GLN A 135 -19.96 -4.49 -5.85
CA GLN A 135 -21.28 -4.94 -5.34
C GLN A 135 -21.76 -6.22 -6.01
N HIS A 136 -21.60 -6.29 -7.34
CA HIS A 136 -22.10 -7.39 -8.18
C HIS A 136 -21.36 -8.72 -7.97
N ILE A 137 -20.19 -8.70 -7.32
CA ILE A 137 -19.36 -9.89 -7.04
C ILE A 137 -19.20 -10.19 -5.55
N ARG A 138 -19.79 -9.40 -4.64
CA ARG A 138 -19.54 -9.47 -3.19
C ARG A 138 -19.71 -10.86 -2.56
N ASN A 139 -20.59 -11.70 -3.14
CA ASN A 139 -20.85 -13.06 -2.67
C ASN A 139 -20.09 -14.14 -3.46
N LYS A 140 -19.28 -13.76 -4.47
CA LYS A 140 -18.50 -14.71 -5.26
C LYS A 140 -17.22 -15.09 -4.54
N PRO A 141 -16.74 -16.34 -4.64
CA PRO A 141 -15.40 -16.73 -4.19
C PRO A 141 -14.33 -15.94 -4.94
N VAL A 142 -13.38 -15.35 -4.20
CA VAL A 142 -12.37 -14.46 -4.81
C VAL A 142 -11.46 -15.19 -5.79
N GLY A 143 -11.16 -16.47 -5.54
CA GLY A 143 -10.31 -17.26 -6.43
C GLY A 143 -10.89 -17.50 -7.84
N MET A 144 -12.18 -17.21 -8.05
CA MET A 144 -12.84 -17.33 -9.37
C MET A 144 -12.84 -16.01 -10.15
N LEU A 145 -12.36 -14.92 -9.56
CA LEU A 145 -12.41 -13.60 -10.16
C LEU A 145 -11.20 -13.35 -11.07
N PRO A 146 -11.34 -12.53 -12.12
CA PRO A 146 -10.22 -11.94 -12.84
C PRO A 146 -9.24 -11.24 -11.90
N TYR A 147 -7.98 -11.16 -12.33
CA TYR A 147 -6.89 -10.65 -11.49
C TYR A 147 -7.13 -9.20 -11.02
N GLY A 148 -7.61 -8.31 -11.89
CA GLY A 148 -7.93 -6.93 -11.53
C GLY A 148 -8.98 -6.83 -10.42
N LEU A 149 -10.03 -7.67 -10.47
CA LEU A 149 -11.02 -7.73 -9.40
C LEU A 149 -10.45 -8.29 -8.09
N GLN A 150 -9.52 -9.25 -8.15
CA GLN A 150 -8.83 -9.73 -6.95
C GLN A 150 -7.98 -8.60 -6.32
N LYS A 151 -7.32 -7.74 -7.12
CA LYS A 151 -6.61 -6.56 -6.63
C LYS A 151 -7.54 -5.54 -5.97
N ARG A 152 -8.74 -5.31 -6.51
CA ARG A 152 -9.76 -4.47 -5.85
C ARG A 152 -10.16 -5.05 -4.48
N VAL A 153 -10.32 -6.37 -4.38
CA VAL A 153 -10.64 -7.04 -3.10
C VAL A 153 -9.49 -6.89 -2.10
N GLU A 154 -8.24 -7.02 -2.54
CA GLU A 154 -7.07 -6.81 -1.69
C GLU A 154 -7.00 -5.36 -1.16
N LEU A 155 -7.23 -4.37 -2.02
CA LEU A 155 -7.35 -2.97 -1.64
C LEU A 155 -8.47 -2.78 -0.60
N GLY A 156 -9.66 -3.34 -0.87
CA GLY A 156 -10.79 -3.30 0.06
C GLY A 156 -10.48 -3.91 1.42
N ARG A 157 -9.72 -5.01 1.47
CA ARG A 157 -9.26 -5.61 2.72
C ARG A 157 -8.29 -4.70 3.48
N ALA A 158 -7.41 -3.99 2.77
CA ALA A 158 -6.52 -3.01 3.39
C ALA A 158 -7.30 -1.79 3.92
N LEU A 159 -8.29 -1.31 3.19
CA LEU A 159 -9.17 -0.21 3.60
C LEU A 159 -10.05 -0.58 4.81
N ALA A 160 -10.43 -1.84 4.95
CA ALA A 160 -11.20 -2.33 6.09
C ALA A 160 -10.47 -2.17 7.44
N LEU A 161 -9.14 -1.97 7.43
CA LEU A 161 -8.35 -1.59 8.60
C LEU A 161 -8.55 -0.12 9.01
N GLU A 162 -9.30 0.70 8.24
CA GLU A 162 -9.42 2.15 8.40
C GLU A 162 -8.03 2.82 8.54
N PRO A 163 -7.15 2.66 7.54
CA PRO A 163 -5.78 3.13 7.65
C PRO A 163 -5.70 4.66 7.57
N GLU A 164 -4.73 5.24 8.30
CA GLU A 164 -4.29 6.61 8.07
C GLU A 164 -3.07 6.67 7.14
N LEU A 165 -2.33 5.55 7.03
CA LEU A 165 -1.27 5.35 6.05
C LEU A 165 -1.51 4.03 5.31
N LEU A 166 -1.74 4.12 4.02
CA LEU A 166 -1.89 2.99 3.12
C LEU A 166 -0.63 2.84 2.28
N ILE A 167 0.02 1.69 2.38
CA ILE A 167 1.21 1.34 1.61
C ILE A 167 0.77 0.46 0.45
N LEU A 168 0.97 0.92 -0.76
CA LEU A 168 0.58 0.25 -2.00
C LEU A 168 1.84 -0.22 -2.73
N ASP A 169 2.01 -1.54 -2.85
CA ASP A 169 3.20 -2.15 -3.46
C ASP A 169 2.83 -2.69 -4.84
N GLU A 170 3.13 -1.93 -5.89
CA GLU A 170 2.83 -2.19 -7.29
C GLU A 170 1.34 -2.52 -7.53
N PRO A 171 0.40 -1.66 -7.08
CA PRO A 171 -1.03 -1.95 -7.19
C PRO A 171 -1.52 -2.04 -8.64
N LEU A 172 -0.81 -1.45 -9.60
CA LEU A 172 -1.19 -1.39 -11.01
C LEU A 172 -0.56 -2.52 -11.84
N ALA A 173 0.42 -3.25 -11.30
CA ALA A 173 1.12 -4.30 -12.03
C ALA A 173 0.17 -5.42 -12.49
N GLY A 174 0.23 -5.78 -13.79
CA GLY A 174 -0.58 -6.86 -14.38
C GLY A 174 -2.03 -6.51 -14.70
N LEU A 175 -2.41 -5.24 -14.56
CA LEU A 175 -3.72 -4.72 -14.95
C LEU A 175 -3.72 -4.27 -16.42
N ASN A 176 -4.87 -4.33 -17.08
CA ASN A 176 -5.08 -3.68 -18.37
C ASN A 176 -5.32 -2.17 -18.18
N LEU A 177 -5.36 -1.40 -19.28
CA LEU A 177 -5.44 0.07 -19.22
C LEU A 177 -6.67 0.57 -18.45
N GLU A 178 -7.86 0.02 -18.69
CA GLU A 178 -9.09 0.38 -18.00
C GLU A 178 -9.00 0.08 -16.50
N GLU A 179 -8.46 -1.09 -16.13
CA GLU A 179 -8.25 -1.47 -14.73
C GLU A 179 -7.21 -0.58 -14.03
N VAL A 180 -6.20 -0.09 -14.76
CA VAL A 180 -5.21 0.88 -14.25
C VAL A 180 -5.88 2.21 -13.95
N GLU A 181 -6.70 2.74 -14.88
CA GLU A 181 -7.45 3.99 -14.70
C GLU A 181 -8.40 3.90 -13.51
N ASP A 182 -9.14 2.80 -13.38
CA ASP A 182 -10.03 2.57 -12.24
C ASP A 182 -9.26 2.53 -10.92
N MET A 183 -8.15 1.79 -10.86
CA MET A 183 -7.35 1.68 -9.63
C MET A 183 -6.72 3.02 -9.25
N ALA A 184 -6.23 3.79 -10.22
CA ALA A 184 -5.72 5.14 -10.02
C ALA A 184 -6.81 6.06 -9.44
N ARG A 185 -8.02 6.03 -10.01
CA ARG A 185 -9.19 6.76 -9.52
C ARG A 185 -9.51 6.38 -8.07
N PHE A 186 -9.56 5.09 -7.74
CA PHE A 186 -9.80 4.66 -6.35
C PHE A 186 -8.76 5.18 -5.37
N ILE A 187 -7.48 5.22 -5.78
CA ILE A 187 -6.39 5.75 -4.93
C ILE A 187 -6.59 7.25 -4.67
N ILE A 188 -6.99 8.02 -5.71
CA ILE A 188 -7.31 9.45 -5.58
C ILE A 188 -8.52 9.63 -4.66
N ASP A 189 -9.62 8.91 -4.91
CA ASP A 189 -10.85 9.02 -4.12
C ASP A 189 -10.60 8.74 -2.64
N ILE A 190 -9.79 7.72 -2.32
CA ILE A 190 -9.40 7.38 -0.94
C ILE A 190 -8.56 8.50 -0.30
N ASN A 191 -7.68 9.13 -1.07
CA ASN A 191 -6.81 10.19 -0.55
C ASN A 191 -7.58 11.51 -0.36
N GLU A 192 -8.48 11.87 -1.29
CA GLU A 192 -9.22 13.13 -1.30
C GLU A 192 -10.48 13.11 -0.42
N ASP A 193 -11.03 11.92 -0.08
CA ASP A 193 -12.23 11.82 0.77
C ASP A 193 -12.01 12.53 2.10
N GLU A 194 -12.84 13.54 2.39
CA GLU A 194 -12.70 14.39 3.57
C GLU A 194 -12.76 13.63 4.90
N LYS A 195 -13.45 12.49 4.93
CA LYS A 195 -13.62 11.67 6.14
C LYS A 195 -12.46 10.70 6.35
N TRP A 196 -11.89 10.16 5.25
CA TRP A 196 -10.80 9.20 5.31
C TRP A 196 -9.45 9.87 5.23
N LYS A 197 -9.25 10.73 4.23
CA LYS A 197 -8.02 11.49 3.97
C LYS A 197 -6.77 10.65 4.21
N VAL A 198 -6.73 9.49 3.55
CA VAL A 198 -5.68 8.49 3.73
C VAL A 198 -4.40 8.98 3.09
N THR A 199 -3.30 8.95 3.82
CA THR A 199 -1.97 9.16 3.27
C THR A 199 -1.57 7.91 2.49
N CYS A 200 -1.15 8.05 1.23
CA CYS A 200 -0.74 6.92 0.41
C CYS A 200 0.78 6.91 0.20
N LEU A 201 1.41 5.75 0.40
CA LEU A 201 2.79 5.50 0.01
C LEU A 201 2.78 4.45 -1.10
N LEU A 202 3.06 4.88 -2.32
CA LEU A 202 2.93 4.11 -3.54
C LEU A 202 4.31 3.67 -4.06
N VAL A 203 4.47 2.39 -4.40
CA VAL A 203 5.60 1.93 -5.21
C VAL A 203 5.06 1.53 -6.57
N GLU A 204 5.56 2.14 -7.62
CA GLU A 204 5.15 1.84 -8.99
C GLU A 204 6.33 1.97 -9.97
N HIS A 205 6.14 1.40 -11.17
CA HIS A 205 7.11 1.42 -12.26
C HIS A 205 6.62 2.26 -13.45
N ASP A 206 5.32 2.44 -13.59
CA ASP A 206 4.73 3.27 -14.64
C ASP A 206 4.90 4.75 -14.29
N MET A 207 5.85 5.39 -14.99
CA MET A 207 6.18 6.79 -14.76
C MET A 207 5.02 7.73 -15.10
N GLY A 208 4.19 7.39 -16.10
CA GLY A 208 3.03 8.21 -16.46
C GLY A 208 2.08 8.31 -15.28
N VAL A 209 1.65 7.16 -14.76
CA VAL A 209 0.73 7.11 -13.63
C VAL A 209 1.34 7.72 -12.36
N VAL A 210 2.62 7.47 -12.10
CA VAL A 210 3.30 8.06 -10.94
C VAL A 210 3.31 9.58 -11.01
N MET A 211 3.59 10.17 -12.18
CA MET A 211 3.60 11.62 -12.36
C MET A 211 2.22 12.24 -12.20
N ASP A 212 1.15 11.53 -12.61
CA ASP A 212 -0.22 12.01 -12.53
C ASP A 212 -0.81 11.89 -11.11
N LEU A 213 -0.44 10.85 -10.36
CA LEU A 213 -1.02 10.57 -9.04
C LEU A 213 -0.29 11.25 -7.87
N SER A 214 1.01 11.55 -8.01
CA SER A 214 1.83 11.86 -6.85
C SER A 214 1.91 13.33 -6.53
N ASP A 215 1.79 13.69 -5.26
CA ASP A 215 2.18 15.01 -4.75
C ASP A 215 3.70 15.13 -4.63
N HIS A 216 4.36 14.05 -4.19
CA HIS A 216 5.80 13.94 -4.07
C HIS A 216 6.31 12.57 -4.55
N ILE A 217 7.51 12.57 -5.11
CA ILE A 217 8.16 11.37 -5.63
C ILE A 217 9.56 11.26 -5.02
N PHE A 218 9.81 10.14 -4.37
CA PHE A 218 11.10 9.76 -3.83
C PHE A 218 11.81 8.80 -4.78
N VAL A 219 12.94 9.22 -5.31
CA VAL A 219 13.72 8.42 -6.27
C VAL A 219 14.88 7.73 -5.58
N LEU A 220 14.87 6.41 -5.66
CA LEU A 220 15.88 5.54 -5.06
C LEU A 220 16.73 4.88 -6.15
N ASN A 221 18.06 4.88 -5.99
CA ASN A 221 18.97 4.19 -6.87
C ASN A 221 20.11 3.55 -6.08
N PHE A 222 20.34 2.24 -6.24
CA PHE A 222 21.35 1.45 -5.52
C PHE A 222 21.41 1.77 -4.01
N GLY A 223 20.24 1.82 -3.37
CA GLY A 223 20.12 2.10 -1.93
C GLY A 223 20.33 3.54 -1.50
N ASN A 224 20.56 4.47 -2.43
CA ASN A 224 20.73 5.89 -2.17
C ASN A 224 19.52 6.69 -2.69
N MET A 225 19.19 7.78 -2.01
CA MET A 225 18.22 8.75 -2.50
C MET A 225 18.88 9.60 -3.59
N ILE A 226 18.24 9.73 -4.75
CA ILE A 226 18.62 10.72 -5.76
C ILE A 226 17.93 12.05 -5.44
N ILE A 227 16.62 12.03 -5.34
CA ILE A 227 15.79 13.21 -5.08
C ILE A 227 14.50 12.80 -4.32
N ASP A 228 13.96 13.71 -3.54
CA ASP A 228 12.62 13.71 -2.98
C ASP A 228 11.99 15.06 -3.36
N GLY A 229 11.07 15.07 -4.32
CA GLY A 229 10.56 16.30 -4.91
C GLY A 229 9.20 16.13 -5.58
N THR A 230 8.69 17.21 -6.13
CA THR A 230 7.47 17.20 -6.92
C THR A 230 7.67 16.44 -8.25
N PRO A 231 6.59 15.96 -8.92
CA PRO A 231 6.70 15.31 -10.22
C PRO A 231 7.52 16.11 -11.23
N ARG A 232 7.30 17.44 -11.27
CA ARG A 232 8.03 18.34 -12.18
C ARG A 232 9.54 18.41 -11.89
N GLU A 233 9.94 18.42 -10.61
CA GLU A 233 11.34 18.42 -10.22
C GLU A 233 12.01 17.11 -10.57
N VAL A 234 11.33 15.99 -10.32
CA VAL A 234 11.83 14.64 -10.60
C VAL A 234 11.99 14.40 -12.11
N GLN A 235 11.00 14.79 -12.92
CA GLN A 235 11.01 14.62 -14.37
C GLN A 235 12.21 15.33 -15.04
N ASN A 236 12.63 16.47 -14.49
CA ASN A 236 13.72 17.28 -15.05
C ASN A 236 15.08 17.01 -14.39
N HIS A 237 15.16 16.06 -13.45
CA HIS A 237 16.39 15.82 -12.69
C HIS A 237 17.40 14.98 -13.50
N PRO A 238 18.63 15.48 -13.77
CA PRO A 238 19.59 14.79 -14.67
C PRO A 238 19.96 13.37 -14.20
N GLU A 239 20.14 13.15 -12.89
CA GLU A 239 20.48 11.83 -12.38
C GLU A 239 19.30 10.84 -12.45
N VAL A 240 18.05 11.31 -12.37
CA VAL A 240 16.86 10.48 -12.57
C VAL A 240 16.80 10.03 -14.01
N ILE A 241 16.91 10.96 -14.96
CA ILE A 241 16.93 10.67 -16.41
C ILE A 241 18.02 9.63 -16.70
N LYS A 242 19.24 9.83 -16.19
CA LYS A 242 20.36 8.90 -16.39
C LYS A 242 20.10 7.52 -15.77
N ALA A 243 19.45 7.43 -14.60
CA ALA A 243 19.16 6.17 -13.94
C ALA A 243 18.16 5.30 -14.73
N TYR A 244 17.21 5.93 -15.40
CA TYR A 244 16.20 5.23 -16.21
C TYR A 244 16.66 4.96 -17.64
N LEU A 245 17.35 5.90 -18.31
CA LEU A 245 17.92 5.67 -19.66
C LEU A 245 19.00 4.58 -19.65
N GLY A 246 19.78 4.47 -18.57
CA GLY A 246 20.77 3.40 -18.42
C GLY A 246 20.15 1.99 -18.29
N GLU A 247 18.89 1.84 -17.93
CA GLU A 247 18.18 0.55 -17.98
C GLU A 247 17.76 0.20 -19.42
N GLU A 248 17.25 1.12 -20.21
CA GLU A 248 16.85 0.88 -21.60
C GLU A 248 18.04 0.39 -22.45
N ASP A 249 19.22 0.97 -22.28
CA ASP A 249 20.45 0.55 -22.96
C ASP A 249 20.89 -0.87 -22.55
N LEU A 250 20.67 -1.28 -21.30
CA LEU A 250 21.00 -2.64 -20.83
C LEU A 250 20.05 -3.72 -21.41
N TYR A 251 18.79 -3.36 -21.69
CA TYR A 251 17.84 -4.27 -22.34
C TYR A 251 18.00 -4.30 -23.87
N ALA A 252 18.41 -3.20 -24.50
CA ALA A 252 18.68 -3.12 -25.92
C ALA A 252 19.92 -3.96 -26.33
N THR A 253 20.91 -4.10 -25.46
CA THR A 253 22.15 -4.89 -25.71
C THR A 253 22.00 -6.39 -25.46
N ARG A 254 20.83 -6.87 -24.99
CA ARG A 254 20.55 -8.30 -24.72
C ARG A 254 19.64 -8.98 -25.76
N ARG A 255 19.38 -8.33 -26.89
CA ARG A 255 18.66 -8.94 -28.03
C ARG A 255 19.60 -9.40 -29.13
#